data_4d0be7523c27388885f0f2dbcc7a718c
#
_entry.id   4d0be7523c27388885f0f2dbcc7a718c
#
_cell.length_a   1.000
_cell.length_b   1.000
_cell.length_c   1.000
_cell.angle_alpha   90.00
_cell.angle_beta   90.00
_cell.angle_gamma   90.00
#
_symmetry.space_group_name_H-M   'P 1'
#
loop_
_entity.id
_entity.type
_entity.pdbx_description
1 polymer ?
#
loop_
_entity_poly.entity_id
_entity_poly.type
_entity_poly.pdbx_seq_one_letter_code
_entity_poly.pdbx_strand_id
1 'polypeptide(L)'
;MALTMDGRKALPRPGQSLLELVKQLGLDGSTLTERPLAAKIAGEVFTLNYIPVRQKEAETDRQSMRRAMAASNGEIRLLRYADPAGKECYIRTAQFTIFLAMRQLWPEATAKMTCTLGSSVYISVAGAKDFSASALKARVSELVGQDIPLIRRRVKLQKAIDRFREEGQTDKARLLSWRTVDYFDEYAYGDFADYYYGEMMPSTGYLTVWDILPADGGFVFVYPDDGNPETCAKVPPMPNFFSVFNEGERWGELMECQTVADLNDLTNSGRIRELIRVNEALHEKRFSQVADQVCQRGAKAVLLAGPSSSGKTTSANRLATQLRVHGKKPILMSLDDYYIDRDKIAPGPDGKLDLEHINTIDCALFREDMASLLAGGEVELPSFNFLTGKREWRGKRLRLEADSVIIVEGLHGLNPAMLPESVDKKLIFRLYVSPLLPLNLDNHNRIPTSYLRLLRRIVRDYETRGASVQHTLAMWDSVQRGEKRWIFPYQENADVIFNSSTLYELAVLKKHIFPLLTAVQPEDECYDEVRNIVKILNYIQEADVDDEIPPTSLVREFIGGNTFYR
;
A
#
# COMPACT_ATOMS: atom_id res chain seq x y z
N MET A 1 6.99 -38.89 -5.26
CA MET A 1 5.64 -38.29 -5.18
C MET A 1 5.33 -37.70 -6.55
N ALA A 2 4.17 -38.00 -7.14
CA ALA A 2 3.74 -37.34 -8.37
C ALA A 2 3.30 -35.89 -8.03
N LEU A 3 3.70 -34.94 -8.86
CA LEU A 3 3.28 -33.56 -8.76
C LEU A 3 2.25 -33.24 -9.85
N THR A 4 1.32 -32.35 -9.56
CA THR A 4 0.39 -31.82 -10.55
C THR A 4 0.61 -30.31 -10.66
N MET A 5 1.03 -29.82 -11.84
CA MET A 5 1.30 -28.40 -12.10
C MET A 5 0.28 -27.87 -13.11
N ASP A 6 -0.58 -26.98 -12.70
CA ASP A 6 -1.70 -26.46 -13.52
C ASP A 6 -2.45 -27.60 -14.26
N GLY A 7 -2.78 -28.68 -13.53
CA GLY A 7 -3.49 -29.86 -14.07
C GLY A 7 -2.62 -30.89 -14.84
N ARG A 8 -1.34 -30.59 -15.12
CA ARG A 8 -0.41 -31.54 -15.77
C ARG A 8 0.41 -32.32 -14.76
N LYS A 9 0.43 -33.64 -14.87
CA LYS A 9 1.17 -34.52 -13.97
C LYS A 9 2.64 -34.60 -14.34
N ALA A 10 3.52 -34.52 -13.34
CA ALA A 10 4.96 -34.68 -13.46
C ALA A 10 5.51 -35.60 -12.38
N LEU A 11 6.57 -36.32 -12.70
CA LEU A 11 7.38 -37.09 -11.75
C LEU A 11 8.74 -36.40 -11.63
N PRO A 12 8.98 -35.59 -10.57
CA PRO A 12 10.24 -34.89 -10.43
C PRO A 12 11.38 -35.86 -10.18
N ARG A 13 12.51 -35.64 -10.84
CA ARG A 13 13.76 -36.37 -10.56
C ARG A 13 14.46 -35.72 -9.35
N PRO A 14 15.27 -36.49 -8.60
CA PRO A 14 16.12 -35.92 -7.57
C PRO A 14 17.03 -34.80 -8.15
N GLY A 15 17.01 -33.63 -7.55
CA GLY A 15 17.79 -32.45 -8.00
C GLY A 15 17.12 -31.59 -9.07
N GLN A 16 15.98 -32.00 -9.62
CA GLN A 16 15.25 -31.23 -10.63
C GLN A 16 14.48 -30.06 -9.99
N SER A 17 14.63 -28.87 -10.55
CA SER A 17 13.92 -27.67 -10.12
C SER A 17 12.49 -27.61 -10.66
N LEU A 18 11.64 -26.76 -10.04
CA LEU A 18 10.30 -26.47 -10.58
C LEU A 18 10.39 -25.84 -11.98
N LEU A 19 11.42 -25.03 -12.25
CA LEU A 19 11.64 -24.41 -13.55
C LEU A 19 11.89 -25.47 -14.64
N GLU A 20 12.72 -26.47 -14.35
CA GLU A 20 12.97 -27.57 -15.27
C GLU A 20 11.71 -28.42 -15.53
N LEU A 21 10.87 -28.60 -14.49
CA LEU A 21 9.58 -29.27 -14.63
C LEU A 21 8.60 -28.44 -15.48
N VAL A 22 8.53 -27.13 -15.28
CA VAL A 22 7.72 -26.20 -16.10
C VAL A 22 8.09 -26.32 -17.57
N LYS A 23 9.40 -26.27 -17.89
CA LYS A 23 9.91 -26.44 -19.26
C LYS A 23 9.60 -27.84 -19.83
N GLN A 24 9.81 -28.91 -19.06
CA GLN A 24 9.51 -30.27 -19.46
C GLN A 24 8.02 -30.47 -19.79
N LEU A 25 7.13 -29.79 -19.09
CA LEU A 25 5.69 -29.87 -19.30
C LEU A 25 5.18 -28.90 -20.39
N GLY A 26 6.05 -28.06 -20.99
CA GLY A 26 5.66 -27.04 -21.96
C GLY A 26 4.72 -26.00 -21.37
N LEU A 27 5.02 -25.55 -20.11
CA LEU A 27 4.26 -24.53 -19.37
C LEU A 27 5.01 -23.21 -19.25
N ASP A 28 6.18 -23.09 -19.91
CA ASP A 28 7.11 -21.95 -19.77
C ASP A 28 6.65 -20.65 -20.45
N GLY A 29 5.65 -20.70 -21.33
CA GLY A 29 5.07 -19.52 -21.98
C GLY A 29 6.10 -18.61 -22.69
N SER A 30 5.72 -17.97 -23.77
CA SER A 30 6.61 -17.08 -24.54
C SER A 30 6.47 -15.60 -24.17
N THR A 31 5.32 -15.21 -23.63
CA THR A 31 4.97 -13.84 -23.22
C THR A 31 4.97 -13.69 -21.70
N LEU A 32 5.04 -12.49 -21.19
CA LEU A 32 4.95 -12.23 -19.74
C LEU A 32 3.60 -12.66 -19.16
N THR A 33 2.54 -12.53 -19.96
CA THR A 33 1.18 -12.95 -19.58
C THR A 33 1.10 -14.46 -19.33
N GLU A 34 1.80 -15.25 -20.12
CA GLU A 34 1.75 -16.72 -20.06
C GLU A 34 2.81 -17.33 -19.14
N ARG A 35 3.96 -16.66 -19.04
CA ARG A 35 5.15 -17.18 -18.36
C ARG A 35 4.95 -17.29 -16.85
N PRO A 36 5.17 -18.47 -16.24
CA PRO A 36 5.20 -18.60 -14.80
C PRO A 36 6.40 -17.84 -14.20
N LEU A 37 6.15 -17.09 -13.16
CA LEU A 37 7.15 -16.29 -12.43
C LEU A 37 7.54 -16.94 -11.10
N ALA A 38 6.60 -17.66 -10.49
CA ALA A 38 6.75 -18.38 -9.23
C ALA A 38 5.75 -19.54 -9.17
N ALA A 39 5.76 -20.27 -8.07
CA ALA A 39 4.80 -21.35 -7.79
C ALA A 39 4.16 -21.17 -6.41
N LYS A 40 2.88 -21.51 -6.27
CA LYS A 40 2.17 -21.60 -4.98
C LYS A 40 1.92 -23.06 -4.63
N ILE A 41 2.35 -23.48 -3.42
CA ILE A 41 2.26 -24.86 -2.92
C ILE A 41 1.67 -24.78 -1.52
N ALA A 42 0.50 -25.35 -1.29
CA ALA A 42 -0.22 -25.32 0.00
C ALA A 42 -0.29 -23.92 0.62
N GLY A 43 -0.56 -22.90 -0.21
CA GLY A 43 -0.64 -21.52 0.24
C GLY A 43 0.68 -20.74 0.13
N GLU A 44 1.83 -21.35 0.32
CA GLU A 44 3.14 -20.67 0.31
C GLU A 44 3.68 -20.43 -1.11
N VAL A 45 4.37 -19.29 -1.31
CA VAL A 45 5.00 -18.92 -2.59
C VAL A 45 6.45 -19.39 -2.61
N PHE A 46 6.86 -20.00 -3.74
CA PHE A 46 8.22 -20.50 -3.99
C PHE A 46 8.75 -19.96 -5.31
N THR A 47 10.06 -19.67 -5.34
CA THR A 47 10.76 -19.46 -6.62
C THR A 47 10.71 -20.73 -7.48
N LEU A 48 10.72 -20.58 -8.81
CA LEU A 48 10.81 -21.74 -9.70
C LEU A 48 12.19 -22.42 -9.65
N ASN A 49 13.22 -21.80 -9.09
CA ASN A 49 14.52 -22.42 -8.81
C ASN A 49 14.45 -23.46 -7.68
N TYR A 50 13.32 -23.56 -7.00
CA TYR A 50 13.13 -24.53 -5.93
C TYR A 50 13.20 -25.98 -6.43
N ILE A 51 13.89 -26.85 -5.65
CA ILE A 51 14.06 -28.28 -5.94
C ILE A 51 13.20 -29.10 -4.97
N PRO A 52 12.06 -29.67 -5.42
CA PRO A 52 11.13 -30.39 -4.54
C PRO A 52 11.67 -31.72 -4.01
N VAL A 53 12.60 -32.38 -4.75
CA VAL A 53 13.22 -33.65 -4.34
C VAL A 53 14.73 -33.54 -4.36
N ARG A 54 15.37 -33.46 -3.18
CA ARG A 54 16.84 -33.35 -3.04
C ARG A 54 17.50 -34.68 -2.69
N GLN A 55 18.78 -34.82 -3.06
CA GLN A 55 19.57 -36.06 -2.82
C GLN A 55 20.19 -36.15 -1.43
N LYS A 56 20.47 -35.05 -0.73
CA LYS A 56 21.05 -35.00 0.64
C LYS A 56 20.62 -33.79 1.45
N GLU A 57 20.77 -33.89 2.76
CA GLU A 57 20.21 -33.01 3.77
C GLU A 57 20.99 -31.72 4.07
N ALA A 58 20.36 -30.56 3.96
CA ALA A 58 20.72 -29.29 4.57
C ALA A 58 19.48 -28.64 5.23
N GLU A 59 19.59 -28.27 6.47
CA GLU A 59 18.62 -28.56 7.51
C GLU A 59 17.46 -27.61 7.82
N THR A 60 17.25 -26.42 7.36
CA THR A 60 16.31 -25.50 8.04
C THR A 60 15.11 -24.97 7.26
N ASP A 61 15.13 -24.89 5.94
CA ASP A 61 13.96 -24.48 5.14
C ASP A 61 12.97 -25.64 4.87
N ARG A 62 13.31 -26.81 5.33
CA ARG A 62 12.73 -28.08 4.91
C ARG A 62 11.46 -28.50 5.64
N GLN A 63 11.28 -28.07 6.87
CA GLN A 63 10.09 -28.51 7.62
C GLN A 63 8.82 -27.83 7.10
N SER A 64 8.88 -26.53 6.80
CA SER A 64 7.74 -25.80 6.21
C SER A 64 7.43 -26.35 4.81
N MET A 65 8.45 -26.56 3.99
CA MET A 65 8.29 -27.07 2.62
C MET A 65 7.83 -28.53 2.56
N ARG A 66 8.36 -29.39 3.40
CA ARG A 66 7.86 -30.79 3.50
C ARG A 66 6.41 -30.82 3.98
N ARG A 67 6.03 -29.92 4.91
CA ARG A 67 4.65 -29.75 5.35
C ARG A 67 3.78 -29.24 4.22
N ALA A 68 4.22 -28.20 3.49
CA ALA A 68 3.50 -27.63 2.36
C ALA A 68 3.30 -28.68 1.24
N MET A 69 4.36 -29.41 0.85
CA MET A 69 4.26 -30.47 -0.14
C MET A 69 3.37 -31.64 0.29
N ALA A 70 3.42 -32.03 1.57
CA ALA A 70 2.54 -33.05 2.12
C ALA A 70 1.07 -32.59 2.19
N ALA A 71 0.86 -31.33 2.59
CA ALA A 71 -0.48 -30.73 2.68
C ALA A 71 -1.12 -30.47 1.30
N SER A 72 -0.31 -30.20 0.26
CA SER A 72 -0.81 -29.92 -1.10
C SER A 72 -1.23 -31.18 -1.88
N ASN A 73 -1.05 -32.39 -1.35
CA ASN A 73 -1.20 -33.63 -2.10
C ASN A 73 -0.41 -33.63 -3.44
N GLY A 74 0.66 -32.83 -3.53
CA GLY A 74 1.45 -32.64 -4.74
C GLY A 74 0.87 -31.66 -5.76
N GLU A 75 -0.13 -30.88 -5.40
CA GLU A 75 -0.70 -29.86 -6.28
C GLU A 75 0.12 -28.56 -6.21
N ILE A 76 0.49 -28.03 -7.38
CA ILE A 76 1.30 -26.83 -7.56
C ILE A 76 0.56 -25.91 -8.53
N ARG A 77 0.21 -24.71 -8.06
CA ARG A 77 -0.31 -23.64 -8.90
C ARG A 77 0.84 -22.75 -9.38
N LEU A 78 0.95 -22.55 -10.68
CA LEU A 78 1.91 -21.62 -11.25
C LEU A 78 1.36 -20.18 -11.17
N LEU A 79 2.21 -19.26 -10.72
CA LEU A 79 1.88 -17.85 -10.57
C LEU A 79 2.45 -17.05 -11.74
N ARG A 80 1.60 -16.22 -12.36
CA ARG A 80 1.91 -15.35 -13.49
C ARG A 80 1.85 -13.89 -13.07
N TYR A 81 2.15 -12.95 -13.96
CA TYR A 81 2.12 -11.52 -13.66
C TYR A 81 0.72 -11.03 -13.22
N ALA A 82 -0.35 -11.61 -13.74
CA ALA A 82 -1.73 -11.30 -13.35
C ALA A 82 -2.06 -11.72 -11.90
N ASP A 83 -1.32 -12.68 -11.33
CA ASP A 83 -1.47 -13.06 -9.93
C ASP A 83 -0.73 -12.06 -9.04
N PRO A 84 -1.35 -11.53 -7.96
CA PRO A 84 -0.69 -10.55 -7.07
C PRO A 84 0.69 -11.00 -6.59
N ALA A 85 0.83 -12.24 -6.13
CA ALA A 85 2.11 -12.77 -5.65
C ALA A 85 3.15 -12.96 -6.78
N GLY A 86 2.71 -13.28 -8.01
CA GLY A 86 3.57 -13.31 -9.19
C GLY A 86 4.09 -11.93 -9.58
N LYS A 87 3.21 -10.91 -9.55
CA LYS A 87 3.59 -9.51 -9.76
C LYS A 87 4.59 -9.03 -8.71
N GLU A 88 4.42 -9.40 -7.46
CA GLU A 88 5.37 -9.06 -6.39
C GLU A 88 6.76 -9.70 -6.62
N CYS A 89 6.82 -10.95 -7.12
CA CYS A 89 8.10 -11.57 -7.49
C CYS A 89 8.78 -10.78 -8.62
N TYR A 90 8.01 -10.29 -9.60
CA TYR A 90 8.51 -9.43 -10.67
C TYR A 90 9.10 -8.13 -10.12
N ILE A 91 8.35 -7.44 -9.25
CA ILE A 91 8.77 -6.18 -8.62
C ILE A 91 10.08 -6.37 -7.85
N ARG A 92 10.19 -7.39 -7.00
CA ARG A 92 11.41 -7.66 -6.20
C ARG A 92 12.61 -7.97 -7.08
N THR A 93 12.41 -8.73 -8.17
CA THR A 93 13.48 -9.01 -9.15
C THR A 93 13.95 -7.73 -9.83
N ALA A 94 13.02 -6.85 -10.22
CA ALA A 94 13.35 -5.54 -10.79
C ALA A 94 14.15 -4.69 -9.78
N GLN A 95 13.71 -4.63 -8.53
CA GLN A 95 14.41 -3.91 -7.45
C GLN A 95 15.85 -4.41 -7.29
N PHE A 96 16.05 -5.73 -7.15
CA PHE A 96 17.38 -6.31 -7.06
C PHE A 96 18.26 -5.91 -8.24
N THR A 97 17.73 -6.03 -9.46
CA THR A 97 18.48 -5.73 -10.69
C THR A 97 18.86 -4.26 -10.78
N ILE A 98 17.95 -3.35 -10.40
CA ILE A 98 18.19 -1.90 -10.36
C ILE A 98 19.28 -1.57 -9.35
N PHE A 99 19.18 -2.05 -8.10
CA PHE A 99 20.15 -1.73 -7.06
C PHE A 99 21.51 -2.36 -7.33
N LEU A 100 21.56 -3.54 -7.96
CA LEU A 100 22.79 -4.12 -8.49
C LEU A 100 23.43 -3.20 -9.55
N ALA A 101 22.65 -2.71 -10.52
CA ALA A 101 23.13 -1.79 -11.54
C ALA A 101 23.61 -0.47 -10.93
N MET A 102 22.86 0.10 -10.00
CA MET A 102 23.24 1.31 -9.25
C MET A 102 24.57 1.12 -8.52
N ARG A 103 24.75 0.03 -7.80
CA ARG A 103 25.97 -0.28 -7.07
C ARG A 103 27.19 -0.41 -7.99
N GLN A 104 26.99 -0.95 -9.19
CA GLN A 104 28.06 -1.13 -10.17
C GLN A 104 28.46 0.16 -10.88
N LEU A 105 27.52 1.06 -11.13
CA LEU A 105 27.78 2.32 -11.84
C LEU A 105 28.18 3.44 -10.87
N TRP A 106 27.58 3.49 -9.71
CA TRP A 106 27.79 4.55 -8.70
C TRP A 106 27.88 3.95 -7.29
N PRO A 107 29.00 3.31 -6.95
CA PRO A 107 29.16 2.57 -5.69
C PRO A 107 28.96 3.43 -4.42
N GLU A 108 29.24 4.74 -4.53
CA GLU A 108 29.07 5.71 -3.41
C GLU A 108 27.67 6.34 -3.35
N ALA A 109 26.81 6.06 -4.35
CA ALA A 109 25.47 6.63 -4.40
C ALA A 109 24.53 5.92 -3.43
N THR A 110 23.65 6.69 -2.81
CA THR A 110 22.49 6.16 -2.09
C THR A 110 21.26 6.28 -2.98
N ALA A 111 20.64 5.15 -3.30
CA ALA A 111 19.36 5.10 -3.98
C ALA A 111 18.27 4.66 -2.99
N LYS A 112 17.16 5.40 -2.93
CA LYS A 112 16.06 5.16 -1.99
C LYS A 112 14.74 5.00 -2.75
N MET A 113 14.03 3.92 -2.49
CA MET A 113 12.66 3.76 -2.95
C MET A 113 11.74 4.74 -2.23
N THR A 114 11.14 5.66 -2.97
CA THR A 114 10.44 6.81 -2.39
C THR A 114 8.93 6.64 -2.46
N CYS A 115 8.32 6.66 -3.64
CA CYS A 115 6.87 6.54 -3.77
C CYS A 115 6.45 5.70 -4.97
N THR A 116 5.26 5.12 -4.87
CA THR A 116 4.64 4.34 -5.97
C THR A 116 3.69 5.24 -6.76
N LEU A 117 3.75 5.17 -8.08
CA LEU A 117 2.99 5.98 -9.03
C LEU A 117 2.24 5.05 -9.97
N GLY A 118 1.06 4.57 -9.56
CA GLY A 118 0.37 3.51 -10.30
C GLY A 118 1.23 2.23 -10.38
N SER A 119 1.47 1.73 -11.59
CA SER A 119 2.41 0.62 -11.86
C SER A 119 3.81 1.13 -12.18
N SER A 120 4.35 2.00 -11.32
CA SER A 120 5.73 2.50 -11.38
C SER A 120 6.19 2.93 -9.98
N VAL A 121 7.48 3.15 -9.82
CA VAL A 121 8.08 3.59 -8.56
C VAL A 121 9.10 4.68 -8.83
N TYR A 122 9.04 5.77 -8.07
CA TYR A 122 10.09 6.77 -8.04
C TYR A 122 11.18 6.37 -7.06
N ILE A 123 12.42 6.45 -7.52
CA ILE A 123 13.63 6.15 -6.75
C ILE A 123 14.49 7.41 -6.75
N SER A 124 14.72 7.98 -5.57
CA SER A 124 15.62 9.12 -5.40
C SER A 124 17.07 8.64 -5.36
N VAL A 125 17.99 9.48 -5.88
CA VAL A 125 19.41 9.19 -5.95
C VAL A 125 20.20 10.35 -5.34
N ALA A 126 21.03 10.05 -4.35
CA ALA A 126 21.92 11.00 -3.72
C ALA A 126 23.39 10.53 -3.83
N GLY A 127 24.35 11.46 -3.88
CA GLY A 127 25.78 11.15 -3.90
C GLY A 127 26.33 10.73 -5.27
N ALA A 128 25.53 10.62 -6.32
CA ALA A 128 26.00 10.35 -7.69
C ALA A 128 26.12 11.66 -8.48
N LYS A 129 27.34 12.20 -8.63
CA LYS A 129 27.58 13.48 -9.32
C LYS A 129 27.20 13.46 -10.80
N ASP A 130 27.37 12.32 -11.47
CA ASP A 130 27.13 12.12 -12.90
C ASP A 130 26.02 11.09 -13.14
N PHE A 131 24.97 11.12 -12.33
CA PHE A 131 23.84 10.21 -12.49
C PHE A 131 23.16 10.39 -13.85
N SER A 132 22.93 9.26 -14.53
CA SER A 132 22.24 9.23 -15.83
C SER A 132 21.25 8.08 -15.88
N ALA A 133 19.96 8.40 -16.01
CA ALA A 133 18.90 7.41 -16.16
C ALA A 133 19.09 6.53 -17.42
N SER A 134 19.69 7.08 -18.50
CA SER A 134 19.99 6.33 -19.71
C SER A 134 21.13 5.33 -19.51
N ALA A 135 22.19 5.70 -18.75
CA ALA A 135 23.28 4.79 -18.39
C ALA A 135 22.76 3.67 -17.47
N LEU A 136 21.89 4.00 -16.52
CA LEU A 136 21.24 3.01 -15.66
C LEU A 136 20.40 2.03 -16.49
N LYS A 137 19.57 2.54 -17.41
CA LYS A 137 18.75 1.72 -18.29
C LYS A 137 19.61 0.76 -19.15
N ALA A 138 20.71 1.24 -19.70
CA ALA A 138 21.66 0.41 -20.46
C ALA A 138 22.23 -0.71 -19.58
N ARG A 139 22.66 -0.38 -18.34
CA ARG A 139 23.23 -1.36 -17.43
C ARG A 139 22.20 -2.41 -16.97
N VAL A 140 20.99 -2.00 -16.65
CA VAL A 140 19.89 -2.94 -16.32
C VAL A 140 19.61 -3.86 -17.52
N SER A 141 19.59 -3.33 -18.77
CA SER A 141 19.43 -4.16 -19.98
C SER A 141 20.53 -5.20 -20.13
N GLU A 142 21.79 -4.85 -19.84
CA GLU A 142 22.91 -5.80 -19.86
C GLU A 142 22.73 -6.91 -18.81
N LEU A 143 22.35 -6.55 -17.57
CA LEU A 143 22.10 -7.51 -16.48
C LEU A 143 20.92 -8.45 -16.80
N VAL A 144 19.88 -7.95 -17.45
CA VAL A 144 18.77 -8.74 -17.96
C VAL A 144 19.25 -9.69 -19.04
N GLY A 145 20.05 -9.20 -19.99
CA GLY A 145 20.62 -10.01 -21.07
C GLY A 145 21.59 -11.11 -20.59
N GLN A 146 22.22 -10.93 -19.44
CA GLN A 146 23.08 -11.92 -18.80
C GLN A 146 22.29 -13.07 -18.14
N ASP A 147 20.98 -12.92 -17.98
CA ASP A 147 20.07 -13.94 -17.39
C ASP A 147 20.60 -14.50 -16.06
N ILE A 148 21.00 -13.59 -15.13
CA ILE A 148 21.63 -13.93 -13.86
C ILE A 148 20.68 -14.73 -12.98
N PRO A 149 21.03 -15.97 -12.56
CA PRO A 149 20.21 -16.77 -11.65
C PRO A 149 20.07 -16.12 -10.28
N LEU A 150 18.84 -16.01 -9.78
CA LEU A 150 18.52 -15.44 -8.49
C LEU A 150 18.27 -16.55 -7.47
N ILE A 151 19.27 -16.82 -6.64
CA ILE A 151 19.23 -17.90 -5.67
C ILE A 151 19.28 -17.33 -4.27
N ARG A 152 18.23 -17.61 -3.49
CA ARG A 152 18.18 -17.25 -2.06
C ARG A 152 19.18 -18.10 -1.29
N ARG A 153 20.00 -17.44 -0.47
CA ARG A 153 20.95 -18.08 0.42
C ARG A 153 20.71 -17.67 1.87
N ARG A 154 20.95 -18.57 2.80
CA ARG A 154 20.86 -18.31 4.23
C ARG A 154 22.24 -18.06 4.79
N VAL A 155 22.39 -16.99 5.54
CA VAL A 155 23.63 -16.59 6.22
C VAL A 155 23.36 -16.36 7.70
N LYS A 156 24.41 -16.34 8.54
CA LYS A 156 24.29 -15.91 9.93
C LYS A 156 23.94 -14.43 9.97
N LEU A 157 23.01 -14.03 10.83
CA LEU A 157 22.55 -12.64 10.95
C LEU A 157 23.71 -11.67 11.18
N GLN A 158 24.63 -11.99 12.10
CA GLN A 158 25.79 -11.11 12.39
C GLN A 158 26.65 -10.88 11.16
N LYS A 159 26.88 -11.92 10.33
CA LYS A 159 27.64 -11.78 9.09
C LYS A 159 26.95 -10.84 8.08
N ALA A 160 25.63 -10.87 8.00
CA ALA A 160 24.89 -9.93 7.15
C ALA A 160 25.01 -8.49 7.68
N ILE A 161 24.88 -8.27 9.00
CA ILE A 161 25.01 -6.96 9.64
C ILE A 161 26.40 -6.36 9.38
N ASP A 162 27.46 -7.15 9.59
CA ASP A 162 28.84 -6.69 9.43
C ASP A 162 29.12 -6.29 7.96
N ARG A 163 28.66 -7.12 7.00
CA ARG A 163 28.78 -6.81 5.58
C ARG A 163 28.04 -5.52 5.21
N PHE A 164 26.78 -5.34 5.63
CA PHE A 164 26.04 -4.11 5.32
C PHE A 164 26.71 -2.85 5.93
N ARG A 165 27.39 -2.98 7.07
CA ARG A 165 28.21 -1.87 7.61
C ARG A 165 29.43 -1.58 6.73
N GLU A 166 30.16 -2.62 6.32
CA GLU A 166 31.33 -2.48 5.45
C GLU A 166 30.95 -1.87 4.08
N GLU A 167 29.77 -2.20 3.58
CA GLU A 167 29.21 -1.66 2.33
C GLU A 167 28.61 -0.24 2.47
N GLY A 168 28.60 0.34 3.67
CA GLY A 168 27.98 1.65 3.93
C GLY A 168 26.45 1.65 4.00
N GLN A 169 25.81 0.48 3.96
CA GLN A 169 24.35 0.31 4.08
C GLN A 169 23.92 0.29 5.56
N THR A 170 24.16 1.41 6.25
CA THR A 170 23.99 1.51 7.71
C THR A 170 22.53 1.38 8.15
N ASP A 171 21.59 1.80 7.34
CA ASP A 171 20.14 1.65 7.53
C ASP A 171 19.74 0.18 7.66
N LYS A 172 20.24 -0.68 6.76
CA LYS A 172 20.03 -2.13 6.80
C LYS A 172 20.67 -2.78 8.00
N ALA A 173 21.94 -2.43 8.29
CA ALA A 173 22.66 -2.97 9.44
C ALA A 173 21.93 -2.63 10.76
N ARG A 174 21.42 -1.40 10.91
CA ARG A 174 20.62 -0.96 12.06
C ARG A 174 19.29 -1.70 12.13
N LEU A 175 18.57 -1.82 11.01
CA LEU A 175 17.31 -2.54 10.99
C LEU A 175 17.47 -4.01 11.39
N LEU A 176 18.49 -4.68 10.87
CA LEU A 176 18.77 -6.09 11.17
C LEU A 176 19.18 -6.32 12.63
N SER A 177 19.77 -5.32 13.31
CA SER A 177 20.11 -5.45 14.74
C SER A 177 18.88 -5.60 15.66
N TRP A 178 17.69 -5.27 15.16
CA TRP A 178 16.41 -5.47 15.89
C TRP A 178 15.81 -6.88 15.70
N ARG A 179 16.43 -7.75 14.87
CA ARG A 179 15.94 -9.13 14.70
C ARG A 179 16.28 -10.00 15.90
N THR A 180 15.36 -10.92 16.20
CA THR A 180 15.50 -11.88 17.30
C THR A 180 15.98 -13.27 16.84
N VAL A 181 16.05 -13.51 15.50
CA VAL A 181 16.51 -14.77 14.91
C VAL A 181 17.96 -14.66 14.45
N ASP A 182 18.73 -15.73 14.54
CA ASP A 182 20.18 -15.78 14.30
C ASP A 182 20.58 -15.98 12.84
N TYR A 183 19.61 -16.11 11.93
CA TYR A 183 19.84 -16.28 10.50
C TYR A 183 19.16 -15.21 9.67
N PHE A 184 19.64 -15.05 8.43
CA PHE A 184 19.13 -14.08 7.48
C PHE A 184 19.14 -14.66 6.06
N ASP A 185 18.05 -14.45 5.32
CA ASP A 185 17.92 -14.89 3.94
C ASP A 185 18.16 -13.70 3.00
N GLU A 186 19.06 -13.87 2.03
CA GLU A 186 19.47 -12.85 1.09
C GLU A 186 19.61 -13.41 -0.32
N TYR A 187 19.64 -12.54 -1.30
CA TYR A 187 20.02 -12.82 -2.68
C TYR A 187 21.36 -12.16 -2.98
N ALA A 188 22.22 -12.79 -3.77
CA ALA A 188 23.54 -12.27 -4.04
C ALA A 188 24.03 -12.57 -5.45
N TYR A 189 24.81 -11.62 -5.99
CA TYR A 189 25.53 -11.77 -7.24
C TYR A 189 26.88 -11.05 -7.14
N GLY A 190 27.99 -11.76 -7.31
CA GLY A 190 29.32 -11.22 -7.02
C GLY A 190 29.42 -10.74 -5.57
N ASP A 191 29.90 -9.52 -5.41
CA ASP A 191 30.05 -8.85 -4.11
C ASP A 191 28.77 -8.12 -3.67
N PHE A 192 27.75 -8.02 -4.51
CA PHE A 192 26.48 -7.41 -4.16
C PHE A 192 25.53 -8.42 -3.52
N ALA A 193 24.98 -8.07 -2.38
CA ALA A 193 23.91 -8.83 -1.75
C ALA A 193 22.82 -7.89 -1.24
N ASP A 194 21.58 -8.35 -1.36
CA ASP A 194 20.41 -7.62 -0.87
C ASP A 194 19.31 -8.57 -0.44
N TYR A 195 18.26 -8.06 0.17
CA TYR A 195 17.14 -8.86 0.65
C TYR A 195 15.80 -8.20 0.37
N TYR A 196 14.78 -9.04 0.22
CA TYR A 196 13.40 -8.61 0.02
C TYR A 196 12.45 -9.55 0.77
N TYR A 197 11.27 -9.05 1.12
CA TYR A 197 10.29 -9.79 1.90
C TYR A 197 9.43 -10.69 1.03
N GLY A 198 10.02 -11.70 0.43
CA GLY A 198 9.36 -12.70 -0.40
C GLY A 198 10.28 -13.30 -1.46
N GLU A 199 9.72 -14.13 -2.33
CA GLU A 199 10.44 -14.79 -3.41
C GLU A 199 10.65 -13.85 -4.60
N MET A 200 11.70 -14.12 -5.38
CA MET A 200 11.98 -13.48 -6.66
C MET A 200 11.78 -14.48 -7.83
N MET A 201 11.74 -13.95 -9.05
CA MET A 201 11.74 -14.76 -10.27
C MET A 201 13.04 -15.57 -10.38
N PRO A 202 13.09 -16.59 -11.25
CA PRO A 202 14.27 -17.46 -11.36
C PRO A 202 15.58 -16.76 -11.72
N SER A 203 15.49 -15.71 -12.55
CA SER A 203 16.66 -14.97 -13.03
C SER A 203 16.29 -13.54 -13.46
N THR A 204 17.30 -12.69 -13.70
CA THR A 204 17.10 -11.34 -14.24
C THR A 204 16.53 -11.34 -15.65
N GLY A 205 16.75 -12.38 -16.46
CA GLY A 205 16.21 -12.53 -17.81
C GLY A 205 14.68 -12.63 -17.89
N TYR A 206 14.02 -12.81 -16.76
CA TYR A 206 12.56 -12.76 -16.66
C TYR A 206 11.99 -11.32 -16.68
N LEU A 207 12.83 -10.30 -16.54
CA LEU A 207 12.45 -8.89 -16.68
C LEU A 207 12.35 -8.51 -18.15
N THR A 208 11.21 -8.79 -18.78
CA THR A 208 11.03 -8.60 -20.24
C THR A 208 10.34 -7.28 -20.59
N VAL A 209 9.54 -6.71 -19.67
CA VAL A 209 8.76 -5.48 -19.91
C VAL A 209 8.98 -4.49 -18.76
N TRP A 210 9.77 -3.46 -19.01
CA TRP A 210 10.09 -2.41 -18.02
C TRP A 210 10.66 -1.18 -18.74
N ASP A 211 10.67 -0.04 -18.05
CA ASP A 211 11.34 1.16 -18.52
C ASP A 211 11.95 1.96 -17.36
N ILE A 212 12.90 2.86 -17.66
CA ILE A 212 13.47 3.84 -16.73
C ILE A 212 13.32 5.21 -17.36
N LEU A 213 12.58 6.09 -16.66
CA LEU A 213 12.36 7.47 -17.08
C LEU A 213 13.12 8.42 -16.15
N PRO A 214 13.78 9.45 -16.70
CA PRO A 214 14.46 10.46 -15.88
C PRO A 214 13.41 11.24 -15.06
N ALA A 215 13.76 11.56 -13.82
CA ALA A 215 12.99 12.43 -12.95
C ALA A 215 13.92 13.31 -12.13
N ASP A 216 13.41 14.44 -11.65
CA ASP A 216 14.19 15.34 -10.80
C ASP A 216 14.63 14.63 -9.52
N GLY A 217 15.91 14.71 -9.18
CA GLY A 217 16.51 14.03 -8.02
C GLY A 217 16.61 12.51 -8.11
N GLY A 218 16.33 11.88 -9.29
CA GLY A 218 16.39 10.44 -9.45
C GLY A 218 15.78 9.91 -10.74
N PHE A 219 14.96 8.87 -10.65
CA PHE A 219 14.31 8.25 -11.81
C PHE A 219 13.02 7.54 -11.43
N VAL A 220 12.18 7.29 -12.43
CA VAL A 220 10.98 6.45 -12.30
C VAL A 220 11.26 5.11 -12.98
N PHE A 221 11.14 4.02 -12.24
CA PHE A 221 11.11 2.67 -12.81
C PHE A 221 9.65 2.29 -13.11
N VAL A 222 9.41 1.92 -14.37
CA VAL A 222 8.07 1.59 -14.87
C VAL A 222 7.93 0.09 -14.99
N TYR A 223 6.91 -0.45 -14.34
CA TYR A 223 6.53 -1.86 -14.42
C TYR A 223 5.56 -2.11 -15.59
N PRO A 224 5.31 -3.38 -15.93
CA PRO A 224 4.27 -3.74 -16.88
C PRO A 224 2.90 -3.19 -16.48
N ASP A 225 2.08 -2.86 -17.48
CA ASP A 225 0.70 -2.41 -17.27
C ASP A 225 -0.18 -3.56 -16.75
N ASP A 226 -1.04 -3.27 -15.76
CA ASP A 226 -1.92 -4.28 -15.13
C ASP A 226 -2.97 -4.83 -16.12
N GLY A 227 -3.38 -4.04 -17.10
CA GLY A 227 -4.37 -4.44 -18.12
C GLY A 227 -3.75 -5.13 -19.33
N ASN A 228 -2.46 -4.85 -19.61
CA ASN A 228 -1.69 -5.47 -20.68
C ASN A 228 -0.23 -5.63 -20.28
N PRO A 229 0.15 -6.74 -19.64
CA PRO A 229 1.51 -6.96 -19.14
C PRO A 229 2.62 -6.97 -20.21
N GLU A 230 2.27 -7.05 -21.50
CA GLU A 230 3.24 -7.00 -22.60
C GLU A 230 3.71 -5.57 -22.92
N THR A 231 3.17 -4.57 -22.24
CA THR A 231 3.54 -3.16 -22.40
C THR A 231 3.83 -2.50 -21.08
N CYS A 232 4.71 -1.50 -21.08
CA CYS A 232 4.95 -0.69 -19.89
C CYS A 232 3.73 0.16 -19.53
N ALA A 233 3.48 0.31 -18.24
CA ALA A 233 2.44 1.20 -17.74
C ALA A 233 2.71 2.66 -18.13
N LYS A 234 1.64 3.45 -18.30
CA LYS A 234 1.76 4.90 -18.46
C LYS A 234 1.98 5.55 -17.09
N VAL A 235 2.93 6.46 -17.01
CA VAL A 235 3.19 7.26 -15.82
C VAL A 235 2.49 8.61 -15.98
N PRO A 236 1.37 8.86 -15.33
CA PRO A 236 0.72 10.17 -15.40
C PRO A 236 1.53 11.20 -14.61
N PRO A 237 1.51 12.48 -15.01
CA PRO A 237 2.09 13.54 -14.19
C PRO A 237 1.30 13.68 -12.90
N MET A 238 1.99 13.66 -11.75
CA MET A 238 1.37 13.76 -10.41
C MET A 238 2.09 14.81 -9.54
N PRO A 239 2.10 16.08 -9.93
CA PRO A 239 2.86 17.13 -9.23
C PRO A 239 2.34 17.40 -7.82
N ASN A 240 1.02 17.37 -7.59
CA ASN A 240 0.44 17.60 -6.27
C ASN A 240 0.82 16.46 -5.31
N PHE A 241 0.74 15.22 -5.77
CA PHE A 241 1.12 14.05 -5.00
C PHE A 241 2.61 14.09 -4.62
N PHE A 242 3.49 14.37 -5.59
CA PHE A 242 4.94 14.51 -5.33
C PHE A 242 5.26 15.61 -4.33
N SER A 243 4.62 16.76 -4.44
CA SER A 243 4.82 17.88 -3.52
C SER A 243 4.54 17.49 -2.07
N VAL A 244 3.41 16.78 -1.84
CA VAL A 244 3.01 16.35 -0.51
C VAL A 244 3.90 15.22 0.01
N PHE A 245 4.31 14.31 -0.89
CA PHE A 245 5.22 13.24 -0.52
C PHE A 245 6.60 13.79 -0.10
N ASN A 246 7.18 14.69 -0.88
CA ASN A 246 8.46 15.34 -0.56
C ASN A 246 8.39 16.15 0.74
N GLU A 247 7.25 16.78 1.03
CA GLU A 247 7.04 17.41 2.32
C GLU A 247 7.07 16.39 3.47
N GLY A 248 6.44 15.23 3.29
CA GLY A 248 6.48 14.13 4.27
C GLY A 248 7.91 13.61 4.51
N GLU A 249 8.70 13.43 3.44
CA GLU A 249 10.11 13.05 3.52
C GLU A 249 10.92 14.08 4.33
N ARG A 250 10.75 15.38 4.02
CA ARG A 250 11.42 16.46 4.76
C ARG A 250 11.06 16.46 6.24
N TRP A 251 9.82 16.15 6.61
CA TRP A 251 9.43 16.01 8.01
C TRP A 251 10.08 14.80 8.67
N GLY A 252 10.20 13.68 7.94
CA GLY A 252 10.95 12.51 8.39
C GLY A 252 12.42 12.84 8.70
N GLU A 253 13.06 13.64 7.84
CA GLU A 253 14.43 14.13 8.07
C GLU A 253 14.52 15.02 9.31
N LEU A 254 13.65 16.04 9.42
CA LEU A 254 13.66 16.98 10.56
C LEU A 254 13.40 16.28 11.90
N MET A 255 12.62 15.22 11.90
CA MET A 255 12.30 14.42 13.09
C MET A 255 13.27 13.25 13.31
N GLU A 256 14.30 13.11 12.49
CA GLU A 256 15.26 11.99 12.55
C GLU A 256 14.54 10.63 12.52
N CYS A 257 13.49 10.50 11.70
CA CYS A 257 12.64 9.31 11.61
C CYS A 257 12.29 9.00 10.15
N GLN A 258 13.26 8.47 9.39
CA GLN A 258 13.12 8.13 7.98
C GLN A 258 12.96 6.63 7.74
N THR A 259 13.44 5.81 8.69
CA THR A 259 13.39 4.34 8.61
C THR A 259 12.78 3.73 9.88
N VAL A 260 12.38 2.48 9.78
CA VAL A 260 11.89 1.72 10.94
C VAL A 260 12.96 1.63 12.04
N ALA A 261 14.25 1.58 11.69
CA ALA A 261 15.31 1.59 12.68
C ALA A 261 15.32 2.90 13.51
N ASP A 262 15.07 4.05 12.86
CA ASP A 262 14.95 5.34 13.54
C ASP A 262 13.73 5.36 14.46
N LEU A 263 12.57 4.88 13.98
CA LEU A 263 11.36 4.76 14.80
C LEU A 263 11.59 3.89 16.03
N ASN A 264 12.31 2.78 15.89
CA ASN A 264 12.64 1.89 17.00
C ASN A 264 13.54 2.58 18.03
N ASP A 265 14.56 3.33 17.58
CA ASP A 265 15.44 4.09 18.46
C ASP A 265 14.66 5.17 19.23
N LEU A 266 13.75 5.90 18.57
CA LEU A 266 12.85 6.87 19.20
C LEU A 266 11.89 6.21 20.20
N THR A 267 11.36 5.03 19.87
CA THR A 267 10.49 4.26 20.76
C THR A 267 11.25 3.82 22.01
N ASN A 268 12.44 3.24 21.84
CA ASN A 268 13.25 2.69 22.92
C ASN A 268 13.79 3.77 23.87
N SER A 269 14.10 4.95 23.32
CA SER A 269 14.55 6.11 24.12
C SER A 269 13.41 6.90 24.76
N GLY A 270 12.15 6.57 24.50
CA GLY A 270 10.98 7.32 24.96
C GLY A 270 10.72 8.62 24.20
N ARG A 271 11.57 9.00 23.23
CA ARG A 271 11.39 10.19 22.37
C ARG A 271 10.19 10.09 21.44
N ILE A 272 9.58 8.92 21.29
CA ILE A 272 8.35 8.72 20.52
C ILE A 272 7.22 9.65 21.02
N ARG A 273 7.18 10.00 22.31
CA ARG A 273 6.20 10.95 22.88
C ARG A 273 6.34 12.35 22.28
N GLU A 274 7.56 12.81 22.04
CA GLU A 274 7.84 14.06 21.33
C GLU A 274 7.40 13.97 19.87
N LEU A 275 7.73 12.86 19.21
CA LEU A 275 7.32 12.58 17.84
C LEU A 275 5.80 12.65 17.66
N ILE A 276 5.01 12.08 18.60
CA ILE A 276 3.55 12.15 18.62
C ILE A 276 3.10 13.62 18.67
N ARG A 277 3.60 14.39 19.63
CA ARG A 277 3.21 15.81 19.83
C ARG A 277 3.47 16.66 18.58
N VAL A 278 4.63 16.47 17.94
CA VAL A 278 4.98 17.21 16.72
C VAL A 278 4.12 16.80 15.54
N ASN A 279 3.87 15.49 15.33
CA ASN A 279 3.01 15.02 14.24
C ASN A 279 1.57 15.50 14.41
N GLU A 280 1.03 15.47 15.62
CA GLU A 280 -0.33 15.97 15.89
C GLU A 280 -0.45 17.48 15.69
N ALA A 281 0.55 18.24 16.12
CA ALA A 281 0.61 19.69 15.87
C ALA A 281 0.72 20.02 14.38
N LEU A 282 1.48 19.22 13.61
CA LEU A 282 1.59 19.35 12.17
C LEU A 282 0.23 19.11 11.48
N HIS A 283 -0.48 18.06 11.84
CA HIS A 283 -1.81 17.79 11.32
C HIS A 283 -2.78 18.93 11.64
N GLU A 284 -2.78 19.46 12.88
CA GLU A 284 -3.65 20.57 13.26
C GLU A 284 -3.35 21.84 12.44
N LYS A 285 -2.07 22.16 12.27
CA LYS A 285 -1.63 23.28 11.43
C LYS A 285 -2.12 23.11 9.99
N ARG A 286 -2.07 21.90 9.44
CA ARG A 286 -2.50 21.61 8.07
C ARG A 286 -4.02 21.75 7.91
N PHE A 287 -4.84 21.27 8.85
CA PHE A 287 -6.28 21.48 8.83
C PHE A 287 -6.65 22.95 8.92
N SER A 288 -5.93 23.74 9.75
CA SER A 288 -6.10 25.21 9.81
C SER A 288 -5.83 25.84 8.45
N GLN A 289 -4.71 25.50 7.79
CA GLN A 289 -4.37 26.01 6.46
C GLN A 289 -5.41 25.63 5.38
N VAL A 290 -5.97 24.43 5.44
CA VAL A 290 -7.05 24.02 4.53
C VAL A 290 -8.31 24.86 4.78
N ALA A 291 -8.68 25.10 6.03
CA ALA A 291 -9.82 25.95 6.39
C ALA A 291 -9.62 27.39 5.92
N ASP A 292 -8.40 27.95 6.06
CA ASP A 292 -8.03 29.28 5.53
C ASP A 292 -8.31 29.33 4.01
N GLN A 293 -7.85 28.33 3.24
CA GLN A 293 -8.03 28.29 1.80
C GLN A 293 -9.50 28.15 1.40
N VAL A 294 -10.28 27.32 2.11
CA VAL A 294 -11.73 27.17 1.91
C VAL A 294 -12.44 28.51 2.09
N CYS A 295 -12.11 29.22 3.18
CA CYS A 295 -12.70 30.52 3.51
C CYS A 295 -12.27 31.62 2.52
N GLN A 296 -10.99 31.69 2.14
CA GLN A 296 -10.45 32.65 1.18
C GLN A 296 -11.09 32.50 -0.20
N ARG A 297 -11.33 31.24 -0.64
CA ARG A 297 -12.04 30.97 -1.89
C ARG A 297 -13.52 31.34 -1.83
N GLY A 298 -14.10 31.42 -0.64
CA GLY A 298 -15.54 31.54 -0.47
C GLY A 298 -16.30 30.27 -0.83
N ALA A 299 -15.65 29.10 -0.73
CA ALA A 299 -16.24 27.82 -1.06
C ALA A 299 -17.44 27.52 -0.13
N LYS A 300 -18.50 26.96 -0.72
CA LYS A 300 -19.73 26.53 -0.02
C LYS A 300 -19.78 25.03 0.22
N ALA A 301 -18.97 24.27 -0.53
CA ALA A 301 -18.84 22.83 -0.34
C ALA A 301 -17.38 22.39 -0.42
N VAL A 302 -17.01 21.48 0.47
CA VAL A 302 -15.74 20.74 0.45
C VAL A 302 -16.07 19.30 0.07
N LEU A 303 -15.52 18.80 -1.04
CA LEU A 303 -15.59 17.40 -1.43
C LEU A 303 -14.34 16.69 -0.94
N LEU A 304 -14.49 15.88 0.10
CA LEU A 304 -13.41 15.16 0.76
C LEU A 304 -13.42 13.72 0.30
N ALA A 305 -12.42 13.32 -0.49
CA ALA A 305 -12.24 11.95 -0.95
C ALA A 305 -10.95 11.33 -0.44
N GLY A 306 -10.86 10.03 -0.57
CA GLY A 306 -9.66 9.26 -0.24
C GLY A 306 -9.96 7.77 -0.18
N PRO A 307 -8.95 6.91 -0.25
CA PRO A 307 -9.14 5.46 -0.24
C PRO A 307 -9.64 4.96 1.12
N SER A 308 -10.01 3.69 1.18
CA SER A 308 -10.46 3.06 2.42
C SER A 308 -9.38 3.16 3.51
N SER A 309 -9.80 3.42 4.76
CA SER A 309 -8.92 3.58 5.93
C SER A 309 -7.87 4.70 5.79
N SER A 310 -8.18 5.75 5.02
CA SER A 310 -7.34 6.94 4.93
C SER A 310 -7.57 7.97 6.04
N GLY A 311 -8.61 7.82 6.87
CA GLY A 311 -8.96 8.78 7.91
C GLY A 311 -9.88 9.91 7.43
N LYS A 312 -10.71 9.66 6.41
CA LYS A 312 -11.64 10.67 5.84
C LYS A 312 -12.58 11.27 6.88
N THR A 313 -13.24 10.43 7.64
CA THR A 313 -14.29 10.86 8.57
C THR A 313 -13.71 11.71 9.71
N THR A 314 -12.56 11.30 10.27
CA THR A 314 -11.85 12.12 11.27
C THR A 314 -11.34 13.42 10.65
N SER A 315 -10.82 13.38 9.41
CA SER A 315 -10.38 14.59 8.69
C SER A 315 -11.54 15.57 8.46
N ALA A 316 -12.72 15.08 8.08
CA ALA A 316 -13.91 15.92 7.90
C ALA A 316 -14.31 16.62 9.21
N ASN A 317 -14.26 15.92 10.35
CA ASN A 317 -14.58 16.48 11.66
C ASN A 317 -13.51 17.50 12.13
N ARG A 318 -12.21 17.24 11.92
CA ARG A 318 -11.13 18.19 12.22
C ARG A 318 -11.25 19.45 11.37
N LEU A 319 -11.51 19.30 10.07
CA LEU A 319 -11.75 20.44 9.19
C LEU A 319 -13.00 21.23 9.61
N ALA A 320 -14.08 20.54 9.98
CA ALA A 320 -15.28 21.20 10.51
C ALA A 320 -14.97 22.03 11.77
N THR A 321 -14.10 21.52 12.65
CA THR A 321 -13.66 22.28 13.83
C THR A 321 -12.92 23.55 13.43
N GLN A 322 -12.00 23.49 12.46
CA GLN A 322 -11.27 24.68 11.98
C GLN A 322 -12.19 25.69 11.27
N LEU A 323 -13.16 25.22 10.49
CA LEU A 323 -14.14 26.12 9.87
C LEU A 323 -15.01 26.85 10.91
N ARG A 324 -15.35 26.19 12.06
CA ARG A 324 -16.03 26.88 13.17
C ARG A 324 -15.17 27.98 13.77
N VAL A 325 -13.85 27.81 13.88
CA VAL A 325 -12.91 28.88 14.32
C VAL A 325 -12.98 30.09 13.40
N HIS A 326 -13.25 29.87 12.08
CA HIS A 326 -13.51 30.94 11.11
C HIS A 326 -14.95 31.52 11.14
N GLY A 327 -15.77 31.13 12.13
CA GLY A 327 -17.16 31.55 12.21
C GLY A 327 -18.10 30.92 11.18
N LYS A 328 -17.68 29.86 10.51
CA LYS A 328 -18.54 29.11 9.59
C LYS A 328 -19.40 28.09 10.32
N LYS A 329 -20.50 27.69 9.66
CA LYS A 329 -21.37 26.60 10.11
C LYS A 329 -21.15 25.36 9.23
N PRO A 330 -20.18 24.49 9.56
CA PRO A 330 -19.92 23.30 8.77
C PRO A 330 -21.02 22.25 8.96
N ILE A 331 -21.44 21.64 7.84
CA ILE A 331 -22.44 20.58 7.78
C ILE A 331 -21.77 19.34 7.18
N LEU A 332 -21.72 18.27 7.96
CA LEU A 332 -21.15 16.99 7.53
C LEU A 332 -22.19 16.18 6.78
N MET A 333 -21.84 15.69 5.59
CA MET A 333 -22.62 14.78 4.75
C MET A 333 -21.74 13.62 4.32
N SER A 334 -22.29 12.40 4.36
CA SER A 334 -21.61 11.22 3.82
C SER A 334 -22.18 10.84 2.46
N LEU A 335 -21.30 10.53 1.50
CA LEU A 335 -21.71 9.91 0.23
C LEU A 335 -22.30 8.52 0.43
N ASP A 336 -21.95 7.87 1.54
CA ASP A 336 -22.48 6.54 1.86
C ASP A 336 -24.00 6.58 2.13
N ASP A 337 -24.56 7.74 2.51
CA ASP A 337 -26.01 7.91 2.65
C ASP A 337 -26.75 7.86 1.30
N TYR A 338 -26.04 8.04 0.19
CA TYR A 338 -26.58 8.01 -1.17
C TYR A 338 -26.46 6.65 -1.86
N TYR A 339 -26.05 5.59 -1.15
CA TYR A 339 -26.04 4.23 -1.72
C TYR A 339 -27.45 3.85 -2.20
N ILE A 340 -27.51 3.14 -3.33
CA ILE A 340 -28.73 2.45 -3.76
C ILE A 340 -28.95 1.21 -2.90
N ASP A 341 -30.19 0.71 -2.84
CA ASP A 341 -30.51 -0.51 -2.12
C ASP A 341 -29.60 -1.66 -2.57
N ARG A 342 -29.07 -2.42 -1.63
CA ARG A 342 -28.08 -3.49 -1.90
C ARG A 342 -28.61 -4.56 -2.87
N ASP A 343 -29.92 -4.84 -2.84
CA ASP A 343 -30.58 -5.79 -3.73
C ASP A 343 -30.69 -5.30 -5.20
N LYS A 344 -30.44 -4.01 -5.45
CA LYS A 344 -30.39 -3.39 -6.78
C LYS A 344 -28.99 -3.35 -7.40
N ILE A 345 -27.95 -3.72 -6.62
CA ILE A 345 -26.56 -3.74 -7.12
C ILE A 345 -26.37 -5.00 -7.96
N ALA A 346 -26.01 -4.81 -9.24
CA ALA A 346 -25.71 -5.93 -10.12
C ALA A 346 -24.39 -6.60 -9.70
N PRO A 347 -24.35 -7.95 -9.60
CA PRO A 347 -23.10 -8.65 -9.33
C PRO A 347 -22.10 -8.48 -10.47
N GLY A 348 -20.82 -8.44 -10.13
CA GLY A 348 -19.71 -8.40 -11.09
C GLY A 348 -19.57 -9.72 -11.89
N PRO A 349 -18.62 -9.79 -12.82
CA PRO A 349 -18.36 -11.00 -13.62
C PRO A 349 -17.99 -12.24 -12.79
N ASP A 350 -17.51 -12.03 -11.57
CA ASP A 350 -17.17 -13.07 -10.57
C ASP A 350 -18.35 -13.48 -9.69
N GLY A 351 -19.55 -12.96 -9.96
CA GLY A 351 -20.76 -13.20 -9.17
C GLY A 351 -20.80 -12.49 -7.81
N LYS A 352 -19.79 -11.69 -7.47
CA LYS A 352 -19.72 -10.91 -6.24
C LYS A 352 -20.19 -9.48 -6.45
N LEU A 353 -20.68 -8.85 -5.39
CA LEU A 353 -21.05 -7.43 -5.43
C LEU A 353 -19.79 -6.57 -5.38
N ASP A 354 -19.62 -5.68 -6.36
CA ASP A 354 -18.59 -4.64 -6.34
C ASP A 354 -19.14 -3.40 -5.60
N LEU A 355 -18.93 -3.36 -4.29
CA LEU A 355 -19.43 -2.28 -3.42
C LEU A 355 -18.63 -0.97 -3.57
N GLU A 356 -17.48 -1.03 -4.21
CA GLU A 356 -16.64 0.15 -4.48
C GLU A 356 -16.95 0.80 -5.84
N HIS A 357 -17.86 0.21 -6.64
CA HIS A 357 -18.23 0.74 -7.95
C HIS A 357 -19.06 2.01 -7.80
N ILE A 358 -18.81 3.04 -8.64
CA ILE A 358 -19.53 4.31 -8.57
C ILE A 358 -21.05 4.17 -8.75
N ASN A 359 -21.50 3.17 -9.51
CA ASN A 359 -22.94 2.90 -9.70
C ASN A 359 -23.66 2.37 -8.46
N THR A 360 -22.93 2.11 -7.35
CA THR A 360 -23.54 1.81 -6.06
C THR A 360 -24.09 3.06 -5.39
N ILE A 361 -23.69 4.25 -5.86
CA ILE A 361 -24.17 5.55 -5.40
C ILE A 361 -25.18 6.10 -6.39
N ASP A 362 -26.26 6.65 -5.89
CA ASP A 362 -27.23 7.43 -6.67
C ASP A 362 -26.66 8.81 -7.00
N CYS A 363 -25.80 8.82 -8.02
CA CYS A 363 -25.12 10.06 -8.45
C CYS A 363 -26.12 11.10 -9.00
N ALA A 364 -27.28 10.69 -9.50
CA ALA A 364 -28.30 11.60 -10.00
C ALA A 364 -28.92 12.38 -8.85
N LEU A 365 -29.42 11.67 -7.82
CA LEU A 365 -29.96 12.30 -6.61
C LEU A 365 -28.94 13.21 -5.94
N PHE A 366 -27.69 12.74 -5.78
CA PHE A 366 -26.64 13.56 -5.16
C PHE A 366 -26.39 14.86 -5.94
N ARG A 367 -26.35 14.81 -7.28
CA ARG A 367 -26.17 16.01 -8.12
C ARG A 367 -27.34 16.98 -8.01
N GLU A 368 -28.58 16.48 -7.98
CA GLU A 368 -29.78 17.30 -7.80
C GLU A 368 -29.78 18.00 -6.45
N ASP A 369 -29.48 17.27 -5.37
CA ASP A 369 -29.41 17.81 -4.03
C ASP A 369 -28.31 18.87 -3.90
N MET A 370 -27.11 18.59 -4.42
CA MET A 370 -26.01 19.56 -4.39
C MET A 370 -26.30 20.82 -5.19
N ALA A 371 -26.90 20.69 -6.39
CA ALA A 371 -27.29 21.84 -7.19
C ALA A 371 -28.34 22.69 -6.48
N SER A 372 -29.37 22.06 -5.89
CA SER A 372 -30.41 22.76 -5.11
C SER A 372 -29.82 23.47 -3.89
N LEU A 373 -29.01 22.79 -3.08
CA LEU A 373 -28.39 23.37 -1.88
C LEU A 373 -27.51 24.58 -2.21
N LEU A 374 -26.67 24.46 -3.25
CA LEU A 374 -25.77 25.55 -3.66
C LEU A 374 -26.52 26.75 -4.26
N ALA A 375 -27.70 26.51 -4.81
CA ALA A 375 -28.63 27.55 -5.26
C ALA A 375 -29.49 28.16 -4.14
N GLY A 376 -29.36 27.70 -2.87
CA GLY A 376 -30.11 28.17 -1.71
C GLY A 376 -31.47 27.49 -1.51
N GLY A 377 -31.72 26.40 -2.23
CA GLY A 377 -32.89 25.53 -2.04
C GLY A 377 -32.83 24.70 -0.77
N GLU A 378 -33.95 24.00 -0.50
CA GLU A 378 -34.06 23.01 0.58
C GLU A 378 -34.16 21.61 -0.02
N VAL A 379 -33.47 20.63 0.57
CA VAL A 379 -33.52 19.22 0.17
C VAL A 379 -33.79 18.33 1.37
N GLU A 380 -34.41 17.18 1.15
CA GLU A 380 -34.48 16.11 2.14
C GLU A 380 -33.30 15.15 1.91
N LEU A 381 -32.44 14.95 2.92
CA LEU A 381 -31.28 14.10 2.82
C LEU A 381 -31.64 12.63 3.03
N PRO A 382 -31.16 11.70 2.19
CA PRO A 382 -31.29 10.28 2.43
C PRO A 382 -30.42 9.84 3.62
N SER A 383 -30.66 8.63 4.08
CA SER A 383 -29.79 7.91 5.03
C SER A 383 -29.70 6.46 4.62
N PHE A 384 -28.50 5.88 4.65
CA PHE A 384 -28.33 4.47 4.30
C PHE A 384 -28.20 3.60 5.56
N ASN A 385 -29.05 2.60 5.66
CA ASN A 385 -29.00 1.63 6.74
C ASN A 385 -28.15 0.43 6.34
N PHE A 386 -26.91 0.37 6.85
CA PHE A 386 -25.95 -0.69 6.52
C PHE A 386 -26.39 -2.08 6.98
N LEU A 387 -27.22 -2.19 8.04
CA LEU A 387 -27.73 -3.48 8.52
C LEU A 387 -28.74 -4.08 7.55
N THR A 388 -29.69 -3.27 7.10
CA THR A 388 -30.73 -3.72 6.16
C THR A 388 -30.27 -3.65 4.70
N GLY A 389 -29.22 -2.88 4.41
CA GLY A 389 -28.75 -2.60 3.05
C GLY A 389 -29.71 -1.74 2.23
N LYS A 390 -30.49 -0.86 2.89
CA LYS A 390 -31.52 -0.04 2.24
C LYS A 390 -31.36 1.45 2.53
N ARG A 391 -31.72 2.27 1.57
CA ARG A 391 -31.85 3.72 1.74
C ARG A 391 -33.17 4.05 2.40
N GLU A 392 -33.13 4.95 3.38
CA GLU A 392 -34.25 5.40 4.18
C GLU A 392 -34.39 6.93 4.11
N TRP A 393 -35.64 7.40 4.15
CA TRP A 393 -35.96 8.82 4.24
C TRP A 393 -36.50 9.11 5.64
N ARG A 394 -35.75 9.90 6.41
CA ARG A 394 -36.05 10.17 7.83
C ARG A 394 -36.53 11.59 8.09
N GLY A 395 -36.93 12.33 7.05
CA GLY A 395 -37.41 13.69 7.11
C GLY A 395 -36.32 14.72 7.45
N LYS A 396 -35.03 14.37 7.31
CA LYS A 396 -33.92 15.29 7.57
C LYS A 396 -33.79 16.30 6.43
N ARG A 397 -34.34 17.51 6.64
CA ARG A 397 -34.25 18.58 5.67
C ARG A 397 -33.03 19.47 5.91
N LEU A 398 -32.43 19.95 4.83
CA LEU A 398 -31.27 20.81 4.85
C LEU A 398 -31.45 21.97 3.90
N ARG A 399 -31.14 23.19 4.38
CA ARG A 399 -30.97 24.41 3.59
C ARG A 399 -29.70 25.11 4.07
N LEU A 400 -28.92 25.66 3.12
CA LEU A 400 -27.70 26.37 3.47
C LEU A 400 -28.00 27.82 3.89
N GLU A 401 -27.41 28.22 5.01
CA GLU A 401 -27.33 29.62 5.43
C GLU A 401 -26.13 30.32 4.76
N ALA A 402 -26.03 31.62 4.88
CA ALA A 402 -24.97 32.40 4.25
C ALA A 402 -23.55 31.99 4.71
N ASP A 403 -23.42 31.60 5.96
CA ASP A 403 -22.18 31.16 6.61
C ASP A 403 -21.98 29.62 6.63
N SER A 404 -22.90 28.87 6.02
CA SER A 404 -22.81 27.42 5.94
C SER A 404 -21.75 26.97 4.94
N VAL A 405 -21.04 25.88 5.27
CA VAL A 405 -20.13 25.13 4.39
C VAL A 405 -20.44 23.65 4.54
N ILE A 406 -20.80 22.96 3.44
CA ILE A 406 -20.99 21.52 3.45
C ILE A 406 -19.63 20.84 3.32
N ILE A 407 -19.39 19.80 4.13
CA ILE A 407 -18.27 18.89 3.94
C ILE A 407 -18.87 17.53 3.55
N VAL A 408 -18.71 17.15 2.29
CA VAL A 408 -19.14 15.85 1.77
C VAL A 408 -17.96 14.91 1.80
N GLU A 409 -18.04 13.86 2.62
CA GLU A 409 -17.00 12.85 2.66
C GLU A 409 -17.44 11.55 2.00
N GLY A 410 -16.52 10.90 1.29
CA GLY A 410 -16.74 9.59 0.68
C GLY A 410 -15.69 9.21 -0.35
N LEU A 411 -15.73 7.96 -0.79
CA LEU A 411 -14.73 7.42 -1.72
C LEU A 411 -14.70 8.18 -3.04
N HIS A 412 -15.87 8.52 -3.59
CA HIS A 412 -16.04 9.08 -4.93
C HIS A 412 -16.09 10.60 -4.98
N GLY A 413 -15.82 11.31 -3.87
CA GLY A 413 -15.99 12.77 -3.78
C GLY A 413 -15.24 13.59 -4.85
N LEU A 414 -14.14 13.08 -5.42
CA LEU A 414 -13.38 13.74 -6.49
C LEU A 414 -13.72 13.24 -7.90
N ASN A 415 -14.60 12.24 -8.02
CA ASN A 415 -15.01 11.76 -9.34
C ASN A 415 -15.84 12.83 -10.05
N PRO A 416 -15.51 13.20 -11.31
CA PRO A 416 -16.27 14.22 -12.06
C PRO A 416 -17.76 13.92 -12.19
N ALA A 417 -18.17 12.65 -12.15
CA ALA A 417 -19.57 12.25 -12.22
C ALA A 417 -20.42 12.71 -11.00
N MET A 418 -19.77 13.13 -9.90
CA MET A 418 -20.46 13.52 -8.67
C MET A 418 -21.03 14.95 -8.70
N LEU A 419 -20.58 15.80 -9.60
CA LEU A 419 -21.06 17.18 -9.69
C LEU A 419 -21.64 17.48 -11.07
N PRO A 420 -22.78 18.21 -11.14
CA PRO A 420 -23.30 18.71 -12.40
C PRO A 420 -22.40 19.83 -12.96
N GLU A 421 -22.33 19.92 -14.29
CA GLU A 421 -21.54 20.96 -14.98
C GLU A 421 -22.05 22.38 -14.66
N SER A 422 -23.32 22.52 -14.29
CA SER A 422 -23.96 23.79 -13.93
C SER A 422 -23.47 24.41 -12.63
N VAL A 423 -22.79 23.66 -11.77
CA VAL A 423 -22.26 24.17 -10.48
C VAL A 423 -21.01 24.99 -10.72
N ASP A 424 -20.98 26.23 -10.20
CA ASP A 424 -19.76 27.05 -10.22
C ASP A 424 -18.64 26.36 -9.43
N LYS A 425 -17.57 26.00 -10.13
CA LYS A 425 -16.40 25.34 -9.55
C LYS A 425 -15.73 26.16 -8.45
N LYS A 426 -15.91 27.46 -8.40
CA LYS A 426 -15.38 28.33 -7.32
C LYS A 426 -16.04 28.04 -5.98
N LEU A 427 -17.29 27.59 -5.98
CA LEU A 427 -18.02 27.21 -4.76
C LEU A 427 -17.57 25.87 -4.19
N ILE A 428 -16.75 25.11 -4.93
CA ILE A 428 -16.31 23.76 -4.56
C ILE A 428 -14.82 23.79 -4.21
N PHE A 429 -14.48 23.21 -3.06
CA PHE A 429 -13.11 22.91 -2.66
C PHE A 429 -12.90 21.38 -2.65
N ARG A 430 -11.84 20.89 -3.26
CA ARG A 430 -11.56 19.46 -3.39
C ARG A 430 -10.38 19.09 -2.49
N LEU A 431 -10.63 18.19 -1.54
CA LEU A 431 -9.65 17.70 -0.58
C LEU A 431 -9.45 16.20 -0.75
N TYR A 432 -8.25 15.77 -1.05
CA TYR A 432 -7.90 14.34 -1.09
C TYR A 432 -7.11 13.97 0.16
N VAL A 433 -7.54 12.91 0.85
CA VAL A 433 -6.93 12.43 2.10
C VAL A 433 -6.34 11.04 1.89
N SER A 434 -5.03 10.89 2.06
CA SER A 434 -4.33 9.61 1.92
C SER A 434 -3.14 9.50 2.88
N PRO A 435 -2.88 8.34 3.50
CA PRO A 435 -1.72 8.19 4.38
C PRO A 435 -0.46 7.92 3.55
N LEU A 436 0.18 8.98 3.10
CA LEU A 436 1.41 8.94 2.32
C LEU A 436 2.61 8.76 3.26
N LEU A 437 2.79 7.56 3.78
CA LEU A 437 3.83 7.25 4.77
C LEU A 437 5.23 7.41 4.15
N PRO A 438 6.08 8.32 4.66
CA PRO A 438 7.44 8.49 4.18
C PRO A 438 8.43 7.51 4.84
N LEU A 439 7.99 6.75 5.83
CA LEU A 439 8.80 5.80 6.57
C LEU A 439 9.02 4.52 5.76
N ASN A 440 10.28 4.14 5.57
CA ASN A 440 10.67 2.89 4.94
C ASN A 440 11.21 1.88 5.98
N LEU A 441 11.24 0.60 5.62
CA LEU A 441 12.01 -0.40 6.40
C LEU A 441 13.51 -0.07 6.32
N ASP A 442 14.01 0.07 5.11
CA ASP A 442 15.34 0.56 4.73
C ASP A 442 15.25 1.23 3.35
N ASN A 443 16.36 1.74 2.80
CA ASN A 443 16.37 2.47 1.53
C ASN A 443 15.83 1.66 0.35
N HIS A 444 15.99 0.36 0.34
CA HIS A 444 15.54 -0.52 -0.75
C HIS A 444 14.16 -1.15 -0.50
N ASN A 445 13.69 -1.16 0.76
CA ASN A 445 12.44 -1.80 1.16
C ASN A 445 11.43 -0.77 1.69
N ARG A 446 10.54 -0.36 0.81
CA ARG A 446 9.48 0.60 1.14
C ARG A 446 8.30 -0.10 1.83
N ILE A 447 7.66 0.62 2.76
CA ILE A 447 6.35 0.22 3.29
C ILE A 447 5.26 0.82 2.39
N PRO A 448 4.51 0.02 1.64
CA PRO A 448 3.47 0.55 0.75
C PRO A 448 2.35 1.24 1.52
N THR A 449 1.80 2.31 0.95
CA THR A 449 0.62 3.01 1.50
C THR A 449 -0.58 2.06 1.71
N SER A 450 -0.77 1.12 0.79
CA SER A 450 -1.81 0.08 0.91
C SER A 450 -1.62 -0.81 2.13
N TYR A 451 -0.37 -1.09 2.50
CA TYR A 451 -0.05 -1.89 3.69
C TYR A 451 -0.48 -1.18 4.98
N LEU A 452 -0.10 0.09 5.15
CA LEU A 452 -0.53 0.87 6.31
C LEU A 452 -2.06 0.94 6.42
N ARG A 453 -2.75 1.16 5.29
CA ARG A 453 -4.22 1.20 5.27
C ARG A 453 -4.86 -0.16 5.59
N LEU A 454 -4.22 -1.26 5.19
CA LEU A 454 -4.65 -2.60 5.57
C LEU A 454 -4.53 -2.81 7.09
N LEU A 455 -3.40 -2.42 7.69
CA LEU A 455 -3.22 -2.49 9.15
C LEU A 455 -4.29 -1.68 9.88
N ARG A 456 -4.51 -0.43 9.47
CA ARG A 456 -5.57 0.44 9.99
C ARG A 456 -6.95 -0.22 9.86
N ARG A 457 -7.24 -0.82 8.71
CA ARG A 457 -8.53 -1.46 8.46
C ARG A 457 -8.75 -2.68 9.33
N ILE A 458 -7.75 -3.55 9.48
CA ILE A 458 -7.86 -4.75 10.33
C ILE A 458 -8.20 -4.36 11.76
N VAL A 459 -7.46 -3.40 12.34
CA VAL A 459 -7.70 -2.94 13.71
C VAL A 459 -9.10 -2.34 13.85
N ARG A 460 -9.46 -1.38 12.98
CA ARG A 460 -10.78 -0.72 13.02
C ARG A 460 -11.92 -1.72 12.86
N ASP A 461 -11.86 -2.57 11.83
CA ASP A 461 -12.96 -3.48 11.51
C ASP A 461 -13.16 -4.53 12.62
N TYR A 462 -12.08 -4.91 13.30
CA TYR A 462 -12.16 -5.74 14.51
C TYR A 462 -12.82 -5.00 15.68
N GLU A 463 -12.32 -3.81 16.02
CA GLU A 463 -12.77 -3.04 17.20
C GLU A 463 -14.20 -2.48 17.05
N THR A 464 -14.56 -2.01 15.86
CA THR A 464 -15.80 -1.24 15.67
C THR A 464 -16.88 -1.98 14.89
N ARG A 465 -16.54 -3.04 14.14
CA ARG A 465 -17.45 -3.77 13.24
C ARG A 465 -17.57 -5.25 13.57
N GLY A 466 -16.79 -5.75 14.53
CA GLY A 466 -16.75 -7.16 14.91
C GLY A 466 -16.29 -8.09 13.77
N ALA A 467 -15.56 -7.57 12.79
CA ALA A 467 -15.07 -8.36 11.65
C ALA A 467 -13.75 -9.04 12.00
N SER A 468 -13.59 -10.31 11.60
CA SER A 468 -12.33 -11.04 11.78
C SER A 468 -11.25 -10.56 10.80
N VAL A 469 -9.99 -10.89 11.10
CA VAL A 469 -8.83 -10.66 10.20
C VAL A 469 -9.07 -11.33 8.85
N GLN A 470 -9.55 -12.59 8.86
CA GLN A 470 -9.85 -13.38 7.67
C GLN A 470 -10.87 -12.67 6.77
N HIS A 471 -11.94 -12.13 7.36
CA HIS A 471 -12.96 -11.39 6.62
C HIS A 471 -12.40 -10.13 5.97
N THR A 472 -11.61 -9.35 6.73
CA THR A 472 -11.00 -8.11 6.22
C THR A 472 -10.04 -8.38 5.07
N LEU A 473 -9.19 -9.41 5.17
CA LEU A 473 -8.26 -9.81 4.11
C LEU A 473 -9.00 -10.31 2.86
N ALA A 474 -10.04 -11.13 3.02
CA ALA A 474 -10.83 -11.61 1.89
C ALA A 474 -11.50 -10.49 1.07
N MET A 475 -11.80 -9.35 1.72
CA MET A 475 -12.37 -8.17 1.04
C MET A 475 -11.31 -7.24 0.43
N TRP A 476 -10.04 -7.34 0.85
CA TRP A 476 -9.02 -6.34 0.54
C TRP A 476 -8.69 -6.21 -0.94
N ASP A 477 -8.61 -7.32 -1.67
CA ASP A 477 -8.37 -7.31 -3.12
C ASP A 477 -9.47 -6.56 -3.88
N SER A 478 -10.73 -6.73 -3.48
CA SER A 478 -11.86 -6.02 -4.08
C SER A 478 -11.76 -4.51 -3.83
N VAL A 479 -11.43 -4.12 -2.60
CA VAL A 479 -11.20 -2.72 -2.24
C VAL A 479 -10.09 -2.10 -3.08
N GLN A 480 -8.94 -2.76 -3.21
CA GLN A 480 -7.82 -2.25 -4.01
C GLN A 480 -8.18 -2.11 -5.49
N ARG A 481 -8.94 -3.06 -6.07
CA ARG A 481 -9.42 -2.95 -7.46
C ARG A 481 -10.34 -1.75 -7.65
N GLY A 482 -11.29 -1.54 -6.74
CA GLY A 482 -12.19 -0.39 -6.76
C GLY A 482 -11.43 0.94 -6.65
N GLU A 483 -10.46 1.03 -5.74
CA GLU A 483 -9.62 2.22 -5.58
C GLU A 483 -8.82 2.57 -6.83
N LYS A 484 -8.17 1.58 -7.45
CA LYS A 484 -7.43 1.76 -8.71
C LYS A 484 -8.31 2.29 -9.84
N ARG A 485 -9.56 1.85 -9.89
CA ARG A 485 -10.50 2.21 -10.96
C ARG A 485 -11.21 3.54 -10.72
N TRP A 486 -11.57 3.83 -9.47
CA TRP A 486 -12.54 4.87 -9.18
C TRP A 486 -12.02 6.01 -8.30
N ILE A 487 -10.84 5.87 -7.67
CA ILE A 487 -10.32 6.86 -6.71
C ILE A 487 -8.99 7.44 -7.19
N PHE A 488 -7.98 6.60 -7.40
CA PHE A 488 -6.65 7.07 -7.75
C PHE A 488 -6.55 7.87 -9.05
N PRO A 489 -7.36 7.59 -10.12
CA PRO A 489 -7.31 8.42 -11.33
C PRO A 489 -7.71 9.89 -11.11
N TYR A 490 -8.40 10.19 -10.02
CA TYR A 490 -8.93 11.54 -9.75
C TYR A 490 -8.19 12.27 -8.61
N GLN A 491 -7.15 11.68 -8.02
CA GLN A 491 -6.45 12.29 -6.88
C GLN A 491 -5.78 13.62 -7.21
N GLU A 492 -5.26 13.78 -8.44
CA GLU A 492 -4.67 15.05 -8.91
C GLU A 492 -5.72 16.15 -9.20
N ASN A 493 -7.01 15.82 -9.21
CA ASN A 493 -8.08 16.82 -9.30
C ASN A 493 -8.30 17.58 -7.98
N ALA A 494 -7.61 17.19 -6.90
CA ALA A 494 -7.70 17.85 -5.61
C ALA A 494 -7.06 19.24 -5.64
N ASP A 495 -7.68 20.21 -4.97
CA ASP A 495 -7.07 21.51 -4.67
C ASP A 495 -5.97 21.35 -3.62
N VAL A 496 -6.16 20.41 -2.69
CA VAL A 496 -5.18 20.03 -1.66
C VAL A 496 -5.18 18.52 -1.48
N ILE A 497 -3.98 17.92 -1.43
CA ILE A 497 -3.77 16.56 -0.95
C ILE A 497 -3.30 16.65 0.51
N PHE A 498 -4.04 16.02 1.41
CA PHE A 498 -3.70 15.94 2.82
C PHE A 498 -3.07 14.58 3.14
N ASN A 499 -1.83 14.60 3.64
CA ASN A 499 -1.18 13.39 4.15
C ASN A 499 -1.70 13.05 5.54
N SER A 500 -2.44 11.96 5.66
CA SER A 500 -3.03 11.50 6.92
C SER A 500 -2.18 10.48 7.69
N SER A 501 -0.95 10.19 7.22
CA SER A 501 -0.03 9.32 7.97
C SER A 501 0.68 10.09 9.08
N THR A 502 1.05 9.36 10.13
CA THR A 502 1.97 9.83 11.16
C THR A 502 3.18 8.89 11.22
N LEU A 503 4.35 9.44 11.57
CA LEU A 503 5.59 8.65 11.64
C LEU A 503 5.55 7.59 12.75
N TYR A 504 4.80 7.84 13.82
CA TYR A 504 4.73 6.97 15.00
C TYR A 504 3.71 5.82 14.89
N GLU A 505 2.77 5.90 13.95
CA GLU A 505 1.58 5.04 13.99
C GLU A 505 1.86 3.55 13.81
N LEU A 506 2.92 3.17 13.08
CA LEU A 506 3.27 1.75 12.94
C LEU A 506 3.65 1.10 14.27
N ALA A 507 4.38 1.83 15.14
CA ALA A 507 4.76 1.35 16.47
C ALA A 507 3.53 1.20 17.38
N VAL A 508 2.57 2.13 17.27
CA VAL A 508 1.30 2.07 18.01
C VAL A 508 0.37 0.99 17.46
N LEU A 509 0.17 0.93 16.14
CA LEU A 509 -0.69 -0.07 15.51
C LEU A 509 -0.23 -1.50 15.80
N LYS A 510 1.08 -1.73 15.93
CA LYS A 510 1.62 -3.05 16.27
C LYS A 510 1.00 -3.62 17.53
N LYS A 511 0.88 -2.82 18.60
CA LYS A 511 0.25 -3.23 19.87
C LYS A 511 -1.16 -3.79 19.66
N HIS A 512 -1.95 -3.13 18.82
CA HIS A 512 -3.35 -3.51 18.59
C HIS A 512 -3.51 -4.66 17.60
N ILE A 513 -2.68 -4.71 16.56
CA ILE A 513 -2.85 -5.67 15.47
C ILE A 513 -2.13 -7.00 15.70
N PHE A 514 -0.97 -7.00 16.37
CA PHE A 514 -0.12 -8.19 16.48
C PHE A 514 -0.83 -9.37 17.16
N PRO A 515 -1.60 -9.19 18.27
CA PRO A 515 -2.39 -10.26 18.84
C PRO A 515 -3.45 -10.84 17.91
N LEU A 516 -4.07 -9.99 17.06
CA LEU A 516 -5.09 -10.42 16.10
C LEU A 516 -4.49 -11.29 14.99
N LEU A 517 -3.31 -10.91 14.49
CA LEU A 517 -2.62 -11.63 13.44
C LEU A 517 -2.07 -12.98 13.94
N THR A 518 -1.54 -13.02 15.16
CA THR A 518 -0.98 -14.25 15.74
C THR A 518 -2.04 -15.28 16.13
N ALA A 519 -3.31 -14.86 16.22
CA ALA A 519 -4.45 -15.75 16.45
C ALA A 519 -4.90 -16.52 15.19
N VAL A 520 -4.47 -16.09 13.99
CA VAL A 520 -4.81 -16.77 12.72
C VAL A 520 -4.07 -18.10 12.63
N GLN A 521 -4.79 -19.15 12.27
CA GLN A 521 -4.27 -20.52 12.27
C GLN A 521 -3.66 -20.90 10.91
N PRO A 522 -2.71 -21.85 10.88
CA PRO A 522 -2.07 -22.29 9.63
C PRO A 522 -3.04 -22.86 8.57
N GLU A 523 -4.22 -23.28 8.99
CA GLU A 523 -5.27 -23.84 8.12
C GLU A 523 -6.12 -22.76 7.44
N ASP A 524 -6.02 -21.51 7.89
CA ASP A 524 -6.76 -20.38 7.31
C ASP A 524 -6.18 -20.02 5.92
N GLU A 525 -7.04 -19.76 4.95
CA GLU A 525 -6.64 -19.41 3.56
C GLU A 525 -5.72 -18.16 3.49
N CYS A 526 -5.89 -17.22 4.41
CA CYS A 526 -5.11 -15.98 4.48
C CYS A 526 -3.81 -16.10 5.30
N TYR A 527 -3.47 -17.30 5.80
CA TYR A 527 -2.32 -17.49 6.72
C TYR A 527 -0.99 -16.96 6.15
N ASP A 528 -0.74 -17.15 4.86
CA ASP A 528 0.50 -16.65 4.23
C ASP A 528 0.57 -15.13 4.15
N GLU A 529 -0.56 -14.47 3.86
CA GLU A 529 -0.63 -13.01 3.91
C GLU A 529 -0.36 -12.51 5.33
N VAL A 530 -0.99 -13.13 6.33
CA VAL A 530 -0.77 -12.82 7.75
C VAL A 530 0.69 -13.03 8.13
N ARG A 531 1.33 -14.12 7.72
CA ARG A 531 2.76 -14.36 7.95
C ARG A 531 3.65 -13.26 7.35
N ASN A 532 3.33 -12.79 6.17
CA ASN A 532 4.08 -11.71 5.52
C ASN A 532 3.91 -10.39 6.28
N ILE A 533 2.70 -10.10 6.77
CA ILE A 533 2.44 -8.96 7.64
C ILE A 533 3.24 -9.06 8.93
N VAL A 534 3.19 -10.20 9.60
CA VAL A 534 3.93 -10.46 10.86
C VAL A 534 5.45 -10.35 10.65
N LYS A 535 5.99 -10.82 9.52
CA LYS A 535 7.43 -10.67 9.21
C LYS A 535 7.87 -9.21 9.20
N ILE A 536 7.07 -8.32 8.63
CA ILE A 536 7.36 -6.88 8.60
C ILE A 536 7.20 -6.27 9.99
N LEU A 537 6.13 -6.58 10.71
CA LEU A 537 5.87 -6.07 12.05
C LEU A 537 6.93 -6.51 13.08
N ASN A 538 7.60 -7.64 12.86
CA ASN A 538 8.68 -8.11 13.74
C ASN A 538 9.92 -7.21 13.72
N TYR A 539 10.08 -6.34 12.72
CA TYR A 539 11.14 -5.32 12.72
C TYR A 539 10.78 -4.06 13.51
N ILE A 540 9.51 -3.85 13.80
CA ILE A 540 9.01 -2.63 14.44
C ILE A 540 8.93 -2.87 15.95
N GLN A 541 9.46 -1.94 16.75
CA GLN A 541 9.26 -1.95 18.20
C GLN A 541 7.83 -1.46 18.51
N GLU A 542 7.16 -2.19 19.39
CA GLU A 542 5.86 -1.80 19.90
C GLU A 542 5.97 -0.60 20.84
N ALA A 543 5.06 0.36 20.72
CA ALA A 543 4.98 1.51 21.59
C ALA A 543 3.66 1.51 22.38
N ASP A 544 3.77 1.42 23.70
CA ASP A 544 2.64 1.57 24.62
C ASP A 544 2.52 3.04 25.05
N VAL A 545 1.93 3.87 24.19
CA VAL A 545 1.81 5.32 24.34
C VAL A 545 0.45 5.85 23.93
N ASP A 546 -0.59 5.03 24.01
CA ASP A 546 -1.95 5.41 23.61
C ASP A 546 -2.45 6.64 24.39
N ASP A 547 -2.04 6.80 25.65
CA ASP A 547 -2.37 7.93 26.52
C ASP A 547 -1.84 9.27 26.02
N GLU A 548 -0.77 9.29 25.21
CA GLU A 548 -0.20 10.50 24.61
C GLU A 548 -0.92 10.92 23.32
N ILE A 549 -1.70 10.03 22.71
CA ILE A 549 -2.39 10.31 21.45
C ILE A 549 -3.69 11.08 21.73
N PRO A 550 -3.85 12.31 21.20
CA PRO A 550 -5.06 13.09 21.42
C PRO A 550 -6.33 12.36 20.97
N PRO A 551 -7.48 12.52 21.66
CA PRO A 551 -8.72 11.85 21.28
C PRO A 551 -9.30 12.34 19.93
N THR A 552 -8.79 13.43 19.38
CA THR A 552 -9.11 13.97 18.05
C THR A 552 -8.12 13.53 16.96
N SER A 553 -7.09 12.74 17.31
CA SER A 553 -6.11 12.20 16.36
C SER A 553 -6.76 11.32 15.29
N LEU A 554 -6.19 11.36 14.07
CA LEU A 554 -6.55 10.44 12.99
C LEU A 554 -6.32 8.98 13.38
N VAL A 555 -5.28 8.69 14.14
CA VAL A 555 -4.95 7.34 14.59
C VAL A 555 -6.06 6.76 15.48
N ARG A 556 -6.74 7.62 16.25
CA ARG A 556 -7.88 7.22 17.11
C ARG A 556 -9.09 6.67 16.35
N GLU A 557 -9.22 6.98 15.05
CA GLU A 557 -10.24 6.34 14.20
C GLU A 557 -10.04 4.82 14.12
N PHE A 558 -8.81 4.34 14.31
CA PHE A 558 -8.44 2.95 14.14
C PHE A 558 -8.26 2.22 15.48
N ILE A 559 -7.55 2.82 16.43
CA ILE A 559 -7.24 2.22 17.73
C ILE A 559 -8.29 2.48 18.81
N GLY A 560 -9.37 3.19 18.46
CA GLY A 560 -10.43 3.54 19.43
C GLY A 560 -10.14 4.81 20.23
N GLY A 561 -11.13 5.20 21.07
CA GLY A 561 -11.04 6.41 21.90
C GLY A 561 -11.20 7.73 21.14
N ASN A 562 -11.74 7.70 19.92
CA ASN A 562 -12.08 8.90 19.16
C ASN A 562 -13.31 9.58 19.78
N THR A 563 -13.26 10.91 19.92
CA THR A 563 -14.35 11.70 20.53
C THR A 563 -15.33 12.30 19.51
N PHE A 564 -15.07 12.19 18.22
CA PHE A 564 -15.99 12.63 17.16
C PHE A 564 -17.15 11.64 16.95
N TYR A 565 -16.96 10.37 17.35
CA TYR A 565 -17.97 9.32 17.25
C TYR A 565 -18.31 8.84 18.68
N ARG A 566 -19.57 8.83 19.02
CA ARG A 566 -20.09 8.20 20.24
C ARG A 566 -21.23 7.27 19.88
#